data_b14cb5fb88dd76d443b8ada7dde579c2
#
_entry.id   b14cb5fb88dd76d443b8ada7dde579c2
#
_cell.length_a   1.000
_cell.length_b   1.000
_cell.length_c   1.000
_cell.angle_alpha   90.00
_cell.angle_beta   90.00
_cell.angle_gamma   90.00
#
_symmetry.space_group_name_H-M   'P 1'
#
loop_
_entity.id
_entity.type
_entity.pdbx_description
1 polymer ?
#
loop_
_entity_poly.entity_id
_entity_poly.type
_entity_poly.pdbx_seq_one_letter_code
_entity_poly.pdbx_strand_id
1 'polypeptide(L)'
;MVSMVEVVTYANKSFGLFEQLVHNDFDVPVKVLGWGRPWKGYSDKSKGLLEYINESKSDDDLIIFVDGFDTKINKDPKDIKAIFDSYGCKVLFSRDPESFSRAVTRAIFPTCSDAVANAGMYAGYAKYLKIILKDELSRTCQDDQVNFNDMICNTYDFIKIDKEQKLFENIATTNHEKKSDAIFVSYPATLGIKRALRSIIEYLQYLYVYILIFIFLMFPFPVTASVLAILFGLVYILLADKSCAS
;
A
#
# COMPACT_ATOMS: atom_id res chain seq x y z
N MET A 1 28.19 -9.86 11.74
CA MET A 1 27.11 -10.76 11.26
C MET A 1 26.75 -10.35 9.85
N VAL A 2 26.55 -11.30 8.94
CA VAL A 2 26.08 -10.98 7.59
C VAL A 2 24.59 -10.66 7.72
N SER A 3 24.17 -9.46 7.28
CA SER A 3 22.74 -9.11 7.26
C SER A 3 21.99 -10.04 6.31
N MET A 4 20.91 -10.64 6.79
CA MET A 4 20.04 -11.47 5.94
C MET A 4 19.08 -10.59 5.13
N VAL A 5 18.76 -11.06 3.93
CA VAL A 5 17.66 -10.49 3.11
C VAL A 5 16.52 -11.47 3.12
N GLU A 6 15.31 -11.04 3.43
CA GLU A 6 14.17 -11.92 3.56
C GLU A 6 12.91 -11.31 2.96
N VAL A 7 12.17 -12.13 2.21
CA VAL A 7 10.87 -11.78 1.64
C VAL A 7 9.75 -12.26 2.55
N VAL A 8 8.88 -11.35 2.92
CA VAL A 8 7.77 -11.58 3.86
C VAL A 8 6.47 -11.12 3.24
N THR A 9 5.41 -11.88 3.43
CA THR A 9 4.06 -11.50 3.04
C THR A 9 3.06 -11.74 4.18
N TYR A 10 1.95 -11.01 4.16
CA TYR A 10 0.80 -11.31 5.02
C TYR A 10 -0.37 -11.81 4.17
N ALA A 11 -0.75 -13.05 4.40
CA ALA A 11 -1.90 -13.68 3.73
C ALA A 11 -2.59 -14.66 4.67
N ASN A 12 -3.90 -14.56 4.78
CA ASN A 12 -4.69 -15.46 5.63
C ASN A 12 -5.23 -16.70 4.91
N LYS A 13 -5.10 -16.73 3.58
CA LYS A 13 -5.50 -17.84 2.70
C LYS A 13 -4.80 -17.72 1.35
N SER A 14 -4.86 -18.76 0.54
CA SER A 14 -4.48 -18.68 -0.87
C SER A 14 -5.55 -17.92 -1.66
N PHE A 15 -5.13 -16.87 -2.39
CA PHE A 15 -5.99 -16.08 -3.28
C PHE A 15 -5.13 -15.29 -4.28
N GLY A 16 -5.67 -15.00 -5.47
CA GLY A 16 -4.99 -14.18 -6.49
C GLY A 16 -3.67 -14.81 -6.96
N LEU A 17 -2.57 -14.06 -6.84
CA LEU A 17 -1.23 -14.50 -7.24
C LEU A 17 -0.45 -15.20 -6.11
N PHE A 18 -1.07 -15.51 -4.98
CA PHE A 18 -0.40 -16.07 -3.80
C PHE A 18 0.46 -17.28 -4.11
N GLU A 19 -0.07 -18.26 -4.86
CA GLU A 19 0.68 -19.47 -5.20
C GLU A 19 1.91 -19.17 -6.07
N GLN A 20 1.81 -18.19 -6.98
CA GLN A 20 2.94 -17.75 -7.80
C GLN A 20 4.00 -16.99 -7.00
N LEU A 21 3.60 -16.36 -5.91
CA LEU A 21 4.53 -15.68 -5.00
C LEU A 21 5.31 -16.69 -4.15
N VAL A 22 4.62 -17.67 -3.55
CA VAL A 22 5.24 -18.65 -2.63
C VAL A 22 6.02 -19.74 -3.38
N HIS A 23 5.56 -20.13 -4.56
CA HIS A 23 6.20 -21.12 -5.45
C HIS A 23 6.76 -20.43 -6.70
N ASN A 24 7.61 -19.44 -6.46
CA ASN A 24 8.18 -18.60 -7.51
C ASN A 24 9.30 -19.30 -8.30
N ASP A 25 9.54 -18.85 -9.53
CA ASP A 25 10.51 -19.44 -10.46
C ASP A 25 11.98 -19.29 -10.03
N PHE A 26 12.26 -18.57 -8.94
CA PHE A 26 13.61 -18.27 -8.46
C PHE A 26 13.96 -18.99 -7.15
N ASP A 27 13.09 -19.89 -6.67
CA ASP A 27 13.25 -20.63 -5.41
C ASP A 27 13.48 -19.71 -4.19
N VAL A 28 12.96 -18.48 -4.24
CA VAL A 28 13.06 -17.52 -3.12
C VAL A 28 12.12 -17.94 -2.02
N PRO A 29 12.63 -18.20 -0.80
CA PRO A 29 11.75 -18.49 0.31
C PRO A 29 10.94 -17.26 0.71
N VAL A 30 9.61 -17.39 0.73
CA VAL A 30 8.69 -16.33 1.17
C VAL A 30 8.09 -16.71 2.51
N LYS A 31 8.35 -15.89 3.52
CA LYS A 31 7.74 -16.06 4.84
C LYS A 31 6.29 -15.57 4.82
N VAL A 32 5.34 -16.47 5.05
CA VAL A 32 3.91 -16.14 5.11
C VAL A 32 3.50 -15.89 6.56
N LEU A 33 2.94 -14.72 6.82
CA LEU A 33 2.36 -14.33 8.10
C LEU A 33 0.83 -14.35 8.01
N GLY A 34 0.16 -14.55 9.15
CA GLY A 34 -1.30 -14.45 9.25
C GLY A 34 -2.10 -15.62 8.69
N TRP A 35 -1.45 -16.70 8.22
CA TRP A 35 -2.14 -17.86 7.63
C TRP A 35 -3.21 -18.45 8.55
N GLY A 36 -4.44 -18.60 8.02
CA GLY A 36 -5.59 -19.10 8.77
C GLY A 36 -6.20 -18.13 9.78
N ARG A 37 -5.62 -16.95 9.99
CA ARG A 37 -6.18 -15.92 10.89
C ARG A 37 -7.31 -15.14 10.23
N PRO A 38 -8.33 -14.68 10.97
CA PRO A 38 -9.34 -13.79 10.42
C PRO A 38 -8.73 -12.44 10.07
N TRP A 39 -9.10 -11.90 8.92
CA TRP A 39 -8.72 -10.55 8.50
C TRP A 39 -9.61 -9.51 9.18
N LYS A 40 -9.01 -8.57 9.91
CA LYS A 40 -9.73 -7.50 10.63
C LYS A 40 -9.51 -6.11 10.04
N GLY A 41 -8.47 -5.93 9.23
CA GLY A 41 -8.12 -4.65 8.61
C GLY A 41 -6.65 -4.56 8.21
N TYR A 42 -6.26 -3.45 7.59
CA TYR A 42 -4.90 -3.26 7.09
C TYR A 42 -3.85 -3.33 8.20
N SER A 43 -4.18 -2.90 9.41
CA SER A 43 -3.30 -2.99 10.59
C SER A 43 -2.86 -4.43 10.95
N ASP A 44 -3.58 -5.47 10.48
CA ASP A 44 -3.15 -6.86 10.68
C ASP A 44 -1.81 -7.17 10.00
N LYS A 45 -1.54 -6.52 8.84
CA LYS A 45 -0.25 -6.64 8.13
C LYS A 45 0.88 -6.08 8.98
N SER A 46 0.72 -4.84 9.44
CA SER A 46 1.71 -4.13 10.26
C SER A 46 1.96 -4.84 11.59
N LYS A 47 0.89 -5.31 12.25
CA LYS A 47 0.99 -6.12 13.47
C LYS A 47 1.78 -7.40 13.26
N GLY A 48 1.38 -8.20 12.27
CA GLY A 48 2.02 -9.48 11.99
C GLY A 48 3.49 -9.32 11.63
N LEU A 49 3.82 -8.29 10.84
CA LEU A 49 5.21 -8.01 10.48
C LEU A 49 6.03 -7.51 11.69
N LEU A 50 5.47 -6.63 12.51
CA LEU A 50 6.14 -6.13 13.71
C LEU A 50 6.42 -7.26 14.72
N GLU A 51 5.44 -8.14 14.96
CA GLU A 51 5.60 -9.33 15.80
C GLU A 51 6.75 -10.19 15.28
N TYR A 52 6.72 -10.52 13.99
CA TYR A 52 7.75 -11.34 13.36
C TYR A 52 9.16 -10.74 13.45
N ILE A 53 9.30 -9.45 13.17
CA ILE A 53 10.59 -8.77 13.25
C ILE A 53 11.12 -8.74 14.69
N ASN A 54 10.28 -8.52 15.68
CA ASN A 54 10.68 -8.50 17.08
C ASN A 54 11.16 -9.86 17.59
N GLU A 55 10.54 -10.94 17.15
CA GLU A 55 10.81 -12.29 17.62
C GLU A 55 12.03 -12.93 16.97
N SER A 56 12.31 -12.61 15.69
CA SER A 56 13.19 -13.43 14.89
C SER A 56 14.27 -12.70 14.09
N LYS A 57 14.36 -11.34 14.19
CA LYS A 57 15.24 -10.56 13.31
C LYS A 57 16.25 -9.71 14.06
N SER A 58 17.47 -9.66 13.47
CA SER A 58 18.49 -8.68 13.83
C SER A 58 18.11 -7.30 13.29
N ASP A 59 18.52 -6.24 13.95
CA ASP A 59 18.26 -4.85 13.56
C ASP A 59 18.80 -4.50 12.17
N ASP A 60 19.83 -5.20 11.70
CA ASP A 60 20.48 -5.00 10.41
C ASP A 60 19.93 -5.91 9.29
N ASP A 61 18.98 -6.79 9.59
CA ASP A 61 18.35 -7.62 8.56
C ASP A 61 17.49 -6.76 7.64
N LEU A 62 17.59 -6.99 6.33
CA LEU A 62 16.79 -6.33 5.30
C LEU A 62 15.54 -7.15 5.04
N ILE A 63 14.40 -6.60 5.39
CA ILE A 63 13.09 -7.23 5.21
C ILE A 63 12.39 -6.61 4.00
N ILE A 64 11.90 -7.45 3.10
CA ILE A 64 11.10 -7.06 1.94
C ILE A 64 9.66 -7.51 2.21
N PHE A 65 8.77 -6.57 2.43
CA PHE A 65 7.34 -6.86 2.58
C PHE A 65 6.64 -6.71 1.23
N VAL A 66 5.80 -7.70 0.88
CA VAL A 66 4.99 -7.67 -0.35
C VAL A 66 3.57 -8.17 -0.08
N ASP A 67 2.56 -7.55 -0.69
CA ASP A 67 1.18 -8.03 -0.60
C ASP A 67 1.04 -9.42 -1.22
N GLY A 68 0.35 -10.33 -0.50
CA GLY A 68 0.31 -11.75 -0.86
C GLY A 68 -0.64 -12.10 -2.00
N PHE A 69 -1.56 -11.21 -2.39
CA PHE A 69 -2.65 -11.58 -3.31
C PHE A 69 -2.46 -11.08 -4.74
N ASP A 70 -1.63 -10.08 -4.95
CA ASP A 70 -1.47 -9.42 -6.24
C ASP A 70 -0.01 -9.22 -6.67
N THR A 71 0.94 -9.71 -5.87
CA THR A 71 2.37 -9.57 -6.13
C THR A 71 2.99 -10.89 -6.60
N LYS A 72 3.97 -10.79 -7.50
CA LYS A 72 4.86 -11.88 -7.87
C LYS A 72 6.32 -11.44 -7.86
N ILE A 73 7.24 -12.41 -7.73
CA ILE A 73 8.67 -12.20 -7.99
C ILE A 73 8.87 -12.33 -9.50
N ASN A 74 9.38 -11.28 -10.12
CA ASN A 74 9.44 -11.15 -11.58
C ASN A 74 10.86 -11.35 -12.13
N LYS A 75 11.88 -11.13 -11.28
CA LYS A 75 13.30 -11.32 -11.61
C LYS A 75 14.06 -11.96 -10.46
N ASP A 76 15.22 -12.55 -10.77
CA ASP A 76 16.17 -13.07 -9.78
C ASP A 76 16.52 -11.99 -8.73
N PRO A 77 16.24 -12.23 -7.45
CA PRO A 77 16.38 -11.24 -6.39
C PRO A 77 17.80 -11.09 -5.82
N LYS A 78 18.81 -11.72 -6.42
CA LYS A 78 20.20 -11.71 -5.91
C LYS A 78 20.78 -10.31 -5.68
N ASP A 79 20.32 -9.30 -6.44
CA ASP A 79 20.81 -7.93 -6.38
C ASP A 79 19.97 -7.01 -5.49
N ILE A 80 18.95 -7.55 -4.76
CA ILE A 80 18.02 -6.75 -3.95
C ILE A 80 18.78 -5.79 -3.02
N LYS A 81 19.76 -6.31 -2.27
CA LYS A 81 20.49 -5.49 -1.30
C LYS A 81 21.26 -4.36 -1.96
N ALA A 82 21.92 -4.63 -3.08
CA ALA A 82 22.69 -3.62 -3.81
C ALA A 82 21.75 -2.54 -4.39
N ILE A 83 20.60 -2.93 -4.94
CA ILE A 83 19.59 -2.01 -5.44
C ILE A 83 19.04 -1.17 -4.28
N PHE A 84 18.62 -1.78 -3.18
CA PHE A 84 18.12 -1.07 -2.01
C PHE A 84 19.14 -0.05 -1.47
N ASP A 85 20.38 -0.47 -1.28
CA ASP A 85 21.45 0.39 -0.77
C ASP A 85 21.75 1.58 -1.70
N SER A 86 21.55 1.43 -3.02
CA SER A 86 21.74 2.51 -4.00
C SER A 86 20.78 3.69 -3.81
N TYR A 87 19.63 3.48 -3.16
CA TYR A 87 18.69 4.55 -2.82
C TYR A 87 19.18 5.42 -1.64
N GLY A 88 20.15 4.96 -0.86
CA GLY A 88 20.67 5.69 0.30
C GLY A 88 19.57 6.02 1.32
N CYS A 89 18.64 5.09 1.56
CA CYS A 89 17.56 5.21 2.53
C CYS A 89 17.61 4.05 3.54
N LYS A 90 16.74 4.08 4.53
CA LYS A 90 16.59 2.99 5.52
C LYS A 90 15.30 2.21 5.32
N VAL A 91 14.32 2.83 4.68
CA VAL A 91 13.06 2.21 4.25
C VAL A 91 12.73 2.73 2.85
N LEU A 92 12.33 1.84 1.95
CA LEU A 92 11.96 2.13 0.57
C LEU A 92 10.56 1.60 0.30
N PHE A 93 9.64 2.47 -0.04
CA PHE A 93 8.28 2.09 -0.46
C PHE A 93 8.17 1.99 -1.97
N SER A 94 7.31 1.11 -2.44
CA SER A 94 6.89 1.10 -3.84
C SER A 94 6.11 2.37 -4.18
N ARG A 95 6.17 2.77 -5.44
CA ARG A 95 5.37 3.87 -5.98
C ARG A 95 3.97 3.39 -6.32
N ASP A 96 2.95 4.15 -5.93
CA ASP A 96 1.56 3.90 -6.36
C ASP A 96 1.43 4.07 -7.88
N PRO A 97 0.68 3.21 -8.57
CA PRO A 97 0.46 3.37 -10.00
C PRO A 97 -0.34 4.65 -10.26
N GLU A 98 0.12 5.48 -11.19
CA GLU A 98 -0.56 6.74 -11.58
C GLU A 98 -1.85 6.44 -12.36
N SER A 99 -2.80 5.71 -11.75
CA SER A 99 -4.09 5.36 -12.38
C SER A 99 -5.13 6.47 -12.28
N PHE A 100 -4.95 7.43 -11.37
CA PHE A 100 -5.78 8.62 -11.21
C PHE A 100 -5.04 9.89 -11.60
N SER A 101 -5.80 10.97 -11.87
CA SER A 101 -5.16 12.27 -12.07
C SER A 101 -4.37 12.66 -10.82
N ARG A 102 -3.22 13.29 -10.99
CA ARG A 102 -2.40 13.78 -9.87
C ARG A 102 -3.19 14.63 -8.87
N ALA A 103 -4.21 15.35 -9.34
CA ALA A 103 -5.08 16.17 -8.49
C ALA A 103 -5.89 15.30 -7.52
N VAL A 104 -6.47 14.20 -8.00
CA VAL A 104 -7.25 13.26 -7.18
C VAL A 104 -6.33 12.57 -6.16
N THR A 105 -5.18 12.08 -6.60
CA THR A 105 -4.22 11.42 -5.70
C THR A 105 -3.76 12.37 -4.58
N ARG A 106 -3.46 13.62 -4.90
CA ARG A 106 -3.08 14.64 -3.91
C ARG A 106 -4.21 15.06 -2.97
N ALA A 107 -5.47 14.90 -3.39
CA ALA A 107 -6.61 15.16 -2.53
C ALA A 107 -6.86 14.04 -1.51
N ILE A 108 -6.39 12.83 -1.81
CA ILE A 108 -6.58 11.64 -0.98
C ILE A 108 -5.40 11.42 -0.03
N PHE A 109 -4.18 11.54 -0.54
CA PHE A 109 -2.97 11.22 0.22
C PHE A 109 -2.14 12.47 0.54
N PRO A 110 -1.55 12.57 1.75
CA PRO A 110 -0.48 13.51 2.01
C PRO A 110 0.65 13.31 1.00
N THR A 111 1.01 14.34 0.25
CA THR A 111 2.04 14.26 -0.77
C THR A 111 3.03 15.41 -0.62
N CYS A 112 4.27 15.09 -0.31
CA CYS A 112 5.40 16.02 -0.29
C CYS A 112 6.32 15.87 -1.51
N SER A 113 6.01 14.91 -2.37
CA SER A 113 6.76 14.62 -3.58
C SER A 113 5.83 14.48 -4.80
N ASP A 114 6.42 14.24 -5.96
CA ASP A 114 5.72 13.94 -7.20
C ASP A 114 5.17 12.50 -7.29
N ALA A 115 5.43 11.68 -6.26
CA ALA A 115 4.99 10.30 -6.17
C ALA A 115 4.28 10.03 -4.84
N VAL A 116 3.33 9.11 -4.85
CA VAL A 116 2.64 8.56 -3.68
C VAL A 116 3.21 7.17 -3.41
N ALA A 117 3.46 6.87 -2.14
CA ALA A 117 3.86 5.53 -1.72
C ALA A 117 2.66 4.59 -1.73
N ASN A 118 2.89 3.35 -2.17
CA ASN A 118 1.93 2.26 -2.06
C ASN A 118 2.33 1.37 -0.87
N ALA A 119 1.39 1.08 0.03
CA ALA A 119 1.61 0.29 1.23
C ALA A 119 1.72 -1.23 0.99
N GLY A 120 1.48 -1.68 -0.24
CA GLY A 120 1.51 -3.10 -0.60
C GLY A 120 2.90 -3.68 -0.76
N MET A 121 3.93 -2.87 -1.03
CA MET A 121 5.30 -3.33 -1.15
C MET A 121 6.28 -2.30 -0.59
N TYR A 122 7.14 -2.75 0.31
CA TYR A 122 8.23 -1.94 0.85
C TYR A 122 9.38 -2.79 1.37
N ALA A 123 10.56 -2.20 1.46
CA ALA A 123 11.75 -2.81 2.01
C ALA A 123 12.36 -1.92 3.08
N GLY A 124 13.00 -2.52 4.07
CA GLY A 124 13.71 -1.74 5.08
C GLY A 124 14.50 -2.59 6.04
N TYR A 125 15.50 -1.96 6.67
CA TYR A 125 16.19 -2.61 7.78
C TYR A 125 15.25 -2.80 8.96
N ALA A 126 15.31 -3.96 9.60
CA ALA A 126 14.40 -4.36 10.69
C ALA A 126 14.27 -3.29 11.79
N LYS A 127 15.38 -2.65 12.17
CA LYS A 127 15.39 -1.55 13.14
C LYS A 127 14.45 -0.41 12.75
N TYR A 128 14.47 0.01 11.50
CA TYR A 128 13.68 1.15 11.02
C TYR A 128 12.22 0.75 10.72
N LEU A 129 12.01 -0.48 10.26
CA LEU A 129 10.65 -1.02 10.13
C LEU A 129 9.95 -1.10 11.48
N LYS A 130 10.64 -1.50 12.56
CA LYS A 130 10.07 -1.47 13.92
C LYS A 130 9.57 -0.08 14.31
N ILE A 131 10.28 0.98 13.90
CA ILE A 131 9.90 2.36 14.21
C ILE A 131 8.61 2.73 13.47
N ILE A 132 8.59 2.59 12.14
CA ILE A 132 7.44 3.02 11.33
C ILE A 132 6.19 2.18 11.58
N LEU A 133 6.34 0.87 11.81
CA LEU A 133 5.21 -0.02 12.10
C LEU A 133 4.59 0.28 13.48
N LYS A 134 5.39 0.65 14.48
CA LYS A 134 4.87 1.09 15.77
C LYS A 134 4.13 2.42 15.66
N ASP A 135 4.66 3.37 14.89
CA ASP A 135 3.99 4.65 14.63
C ASP A 135 2.66 4.41 13.89
N GLU A 136 2.67 3.64 12.80
CA GLU A 136 1.46 3.29 12.05
C GLU A 136 0.37 2.69 12.95
N LEU A 137 0.72 1.73 13.80
CA LEU A 137 -0.20 1.07 14.72
C LEU A 137 -0.71 1.96 15.86
N SER A 138 -0.04 3.07 16.14
CA SER A 138 -0.46 4.06 17.15
C SER A 138 -1.46 5.08 16.60
N ARG A 139 -1.61 5.16 15.28
CA ARG A 139 -2.48 6.16 14.62
C ARG A 139 -3.93 5.74 14.65
N THR A 140 -4.81 6.71 14.65
CA THR A 140 -6.26 6.48 14.61
C THR A 140 -6.75 6.10 13.21
N CYS A 141 -6.06 6.56 12.17
CA CYS A 141 -6.38 6.24 10.78
C CYS A 141 -6.16 4.76 10.48
N GLN A 142 -7.18 4.10 9.95
CA GLN A 142 -7.15 2.66 9.63
C GLN A 142 -6.54 2.35 8.25
N ASP A 143 -6.31 3.37 7.43
CA ASP A 143 -5.69 3.25 6.10
C ASP A 143 -4.17 3.33 6.24
N ASP A 144 -3.48 2.20 6.05
CA ASP A 144 -2.04 2.09 6.16
C ASP A 144 -1.32 2.97 5.12
N GLN A 145 -1.88 3.12 3.91
CA GLN A 145 -1.28 3.94 2.86
C GLN A 145 -1.33 5.44 3.19
N VAL A 146 -2.42 5.93 3.79
CA VAL A 146 -2.50 7.32 4.29
C VAL A 146 -1.45 7.56 5.37
N ASN A 147 -1.36 6.64 6.34
CA ASN A 147 -0.41 6.74 7.44
C ASN A 147 1.05 6.78 6.94
N PHE A 148 1.43 5.87 6.04
CA PHE A 148 2.80 5.84 5.51
C PHE A 148 3.13 7.07 4.66
N ASN A 149 2.20 7.58 3.84
CA ASN A 149 2.45 8.80 3.08
C ASN A 149 2.62 10.02 3.99
N ASP A 150 1.86 10.12 5.08
CA ASP A 150 2.07 11.17 6.08
C ASP A 150 3.44 11.06 6.76
N MET A 151 3.87 9.86 7.14
CA MET A 151 5.20 9.62 7.73
C MET A 151 6.33 10.03 6.78
N ILE A 152 6.20 9.72 5.48
CA ILE A 152 7.18 10.09 4.46
C ILE A 152 7.29 11.60 4.34
N CYS A 153 6.17 12.31 4.44
CA CYS A 153 6.12 13.75 4.25
C CYS A 153 6.49 14.56 5.49
N ASN A 154 6.09 14.08 6.67
CA ASN A 154 6.06 14.92 7.86
C ASN A 154 6.91 14.40 9.02
N THR A 155 7.38 13.14 8.97
CA THR A 155 7.97 12.51 10.15
C THR A 155 9.38 11.98 9.94
N TYR A 156 9.65 11.23 8.86
CA TYR A 156 10.89 10.47 8.70
C TYR A 156 11.62 10.75 7.39
N ASP A 157 12.81 11.34 7.46
CA ASP A 157 13.68 11.64 6.33
C ASP A 157 14.43 10.42 5.77
N PHE A 158 14.47 9.32 6.53
CA PHE A 158 15.12 8.08 6.13
C PHE A 158 14.25 7.19 5.23
N ILE A 159 13.01 7.60 4.94
CA ILE A 159 12.08 6.88 4.04
C ILE A 159 12.15 7.49 2.64
N LYS A 160 12.19 6.64 1.63
CA LYS A 160 12.09 7.05 0.21
C LYS A 160 11.05 6.22 -0.54
N ILE A 161 10.69 6.70 -1.73
CA ILE A 161 9.80 6.00 -2.67
C ILE A 161 10.65 5.53 -3.85
N ASP A 162 10.44 4.30 -4.29
CA ASP A 162 11.08 3.71 -5.49
C ASP A 162 10.49 4.33 -6.77
N LYS A 163 10.89 5.57 -7.06
CA LYS A 163 10.42 6.31 -8.23
C LYS A 163 10.92 5.71 -9.54
N GLU A 164 12.06 5.06 -9.51
CA GLU A 164 12.69 4.44 -10.67
C GLU A 164 12.15 3.03 -10.94
N GLN A 165 11.33 2.49 -10.01
CA GLN A 165 10.69 1.18 -10.12
C GLN A 165 11.69 0.04 -10.39
N LYS A 166 12.85 0.11 -9.74
CA LYS A 166 13.90 -0.92 -9.88
C LYS A 166 13.64 -2.13 -9.00
N LEU A 167 13.18 -1.88 -7.77
CA LEU A 167 12.89 -2.94 -6.82
C LEU A 167 11.42 -3.34 -6.89
N PHE A 168 10.52 -2.34 -6.96
CA PHE A 168 9.07 -2.51 -6.93
C PHE A 168 8.38 -1.80 -8.09
N GLU A 169 7.44 -2.47 -8.75
CA GLU A 169 6.53 -1.82 -9.70
C GLU A 169 5.09 -2.23 -9.43
N ASN A 170 4.20 -1.24 -9.30
CA ASN A 170 2.75 -1.45 -9.26
C ASN A 170 2.17 -1.16 -10.64
N ILE A 171 1.52 -2.13 -11.26
CA ILE A 171 0.96 -2.04 -12.60
C ILE A 171 -0.56 -2.07 -12.54
N ALA A 172 -1.20 -0.94 -12.83
CA ALA A 172 -2.66 -0.81 -12.86
C ALA A 172 -3.26 -1.47 -14.12
N THR A 173 -3.16 -2.80 -14.22
CA THR A 173 -3.71 -3.58 -15.33
C THR A 173 -4.26 -4.90 -14.84
N THR A 174 -5.22 -5.45 -15.58
CA THR A 174 -5.71 -6.82 -15.41
C THR A 174 -4.85 -7.87 -16.12
N ASN A 175 -3.89 -7.44 -16.94
CA ASN A 175 -2.96 -8.33 -17.62
C ASN A 175 -1.70 -8.54 -16.80
N HIS A 176 -1.58 -9.68 -16.14
CA HIS A 176 -0.41 -10.06 -15.32
C HIS A 176 0.85 -10.40 -16.13
N GLU A 177 0.74 -10.46 -17.47
CA GLU A 177 1.87 -10.76 -18.34
C GLU A 177 2.60 -9.50 -18.82
N LYS A 178 2.10 -8.31 -18.42
CA LYS A 178 2.78 -7.06 -18.76
C LYS A 178 4.21 -7.11 -18.20
N LYS A 179 5.19 -6.95 -19.09
CA LYS A 179 6.61 -7.00 -18.74
C LYS A 179 6.99 -5.83 -17.86
N SER A 180 7.82 -6.12 -16.88
CA SER A 180 8.43 -5.15 -15.96
C SER A 180 9.91 -5.43 -15.82
N ASP A 181 10.68 -4.41 -15.48
CA ASP A 181 12.09 -4.53 -15.14
C ASP A 181 12.33 -4.61 -13.62
N ALA A 182 11.31 -4.39 -12.81
CA ALA A 182 11.37 -4.52 -11.35
C ALA A 182 11.51 -5.98 -10.89
N ILE A 183 12.08 -6.18 -9.70
CA ILE A 183 12.19 -7.50 -9.07
C ILE A 183 10.82 -7.97 -8.59
N PHE A 184 10.09 -7.13 -7.88
CA PHE A 184 8.73 -7.41 -7.40
C PHE A 184 7.71 -6.60 -8.18
N VAL A 185 6.69 -7.27 -8.68
CA VAL A 185 5.63 -6.61 -9.46
C VAL A 185 4.27 -6.95 -8.86
N SER A 186 3.48 -5.91 -8.58
CA SER A 186 2.12 -6.04 -8.10
C SER A 186 1.11 -5.62 -9.17
N TYR A 187 -0.01 -6.35 -9.23
CA TYR A 187 -1.11 -6.12 -10.16
C TYR A 187 -2.43 -5.90 -9.39
N PRO A 188 -2.59 -4.78 -8.69
CA PRO A 188 -3.75 -4.55 -7.81
C PRO A 188 -5.10 -4.60 -8.52
N ALA A 189 -5.15 -4.29 -9.82
CA ALA A 189 -6.38 -4.35 -10.62
C ALA A 189 -6.89 -5.78 -10.89
N THR A 190 -6.06 -6.82 -10.70
CA THR A 190 -6.45 -8.22 -10.97
C THR A 190 -7.40 -8.79 -9.91
N LEU A 191 -7.54 -8.15 -8.78
CA LEU A 191 -8.42 -8.58 -7.70
C LEU A 191 -9.92 -8.41 -8.01
N GLY A 192 -10.25 -7.87 -9.22
CA GLY A 192 -11.58 -7.87 -9.79
C GLY A 192 -12.47 -6.71 -9.34
N ILE A 193 -13.69 -6.68 -9.91
CA ILE A 193 -14.63 -5.56 -9.77
C ILE A 193 -15.04 -5.28 -8.32
N LYS A 194 -15.14 -6.31 -7.48
CA LYS A 194 -15.48 -6.16 -6.05
C LYS A 194 -14.42 -5.34 -5.31
N ARG A 195 -13.14 -5.56 -5.63
CA ARG A 195 -12.03 -4.77 -5.04
C ARG A 195 -12.06 -3.34 -5.55
N ALA A 196 -12.29 -3.15 -6.85
CA ALA A 196 -12.39 -1.81 -7.44
C ALA A 196 -13.55 -1.00 -6.81
N LEU A 197 -14.73 -1.61 -6.65
CA LEU A 197 -15.87 -0.98 -5.99
C LEU A 197 -15.57 -0.63 -4.52
N ARG A 198 -14.92 -1.53 -3.80
CA ARG A 198 -14.50 -1.26 -2.42
C ARG A 198 -13.53 -0.08 -2.35
N SER A 199 -12.51 -0.04 -3.21
CA SER A 199 -11.56 1.08 -3.26
C SER A 199 -12.25 2.40 -3.60
N ILE A 200 -13.23 2.40 -4.52
CA ILE A 200 -14.03 3.60 -4.81
C ILE A 200 -14.75 4.08 -3.54
N ILE A 201 -15.39 3.19 -2.79
CA ILE A 201 -16.10 3.53 -1.56
C ILE A 201 -15.13 4.06 -0.49
N GLU A 202 -14.00 3.40 -0.30
CA GLU A 202 -12.94 3.81 0.63
C GLU A 202 -12.43 5.22 0.31
N TYR A 203 -12.27 5.56 -0.97
CA TYR A 203 -11.75 6.88 -1.39
C TYR A 203 -12.83 7.97 -1.53
N LEU A 204 -14.10 7.62 -1.63
CA LEU A 204 -15.18 8.62 -1.67
C LEU A 204 -15.18 9.56 -0.47
N GLN A 205 -14.77 9.08 0.71
CA GLN A 205 -14.67 9.88 1.92
C GLN A 205 -13.73 11.09 1.77
N TYR A 206 -12.62 10.95 1.04
CA TYR A 206 -11.66 12.04 0.82
C TYR A 206 -12.13 13.02 -0.26
N LEU A 207 -13.04 12.59 -1.14
CA LEU A 207 -13.51 13.36 -2.28
C LEU A 207 -14.90 13.99 -2.05
N TYR A 208 -15.51 13.75 -0.90
CA TYR A 208 -16.91 14.12 -0.68
C TYR A 208 -17.19 15.61 -0.87
N VAL A 209 -16.30 16.49 -0.43
CA VAL A 209 -16.45 17.94 -0.61
C VAL A 209 -16.45 18.32 -2.09
N TYR A 210 -15.54 17.75 -2.89
CA TYR A 210 -15.46 17.98 -4.33
C TYR A 210 -16.70 17.45 -5.06
N ILE A 211 -17.22 16.32 -4.62
CA ILE A 211 -18.45 15.74 -5.18
C ILE A 211 -19.66 16.62 -4.86
N LEU A 212 -19.76 17.17 -3.65
CA LEU A 212 -20.80 18.13 -3.32
C LEU A 212 -20.75 19.38 -4.19
N ILE A 213 -19.56 19.96 -4.35
CA ILE A 213 -19.36 21.13 -5.23
C ILE A 213 -19.79 20.78 -6.66
N PHE A 214 -19.38 19.62 -7.17
CA PHE A 214 -19.76 19.17 -8.51
C PHE A 214 -21.27 19.02 -8.66
N ILE A 215 -21.98 18.42 -7.67
CA ILE A 215 -23.43 18.30 -7.66
C ILE A 215 -24.09 19.67 -7.76
N PHE A 216 -23.66 20.66 -6.97
CA PHE A 216 -24.22 22.01 -7.01
C PHE A 216 -23.97 22.73 -8.34
N LEU A 217 -22.82 22.50 -8.96
CA LEU A 217 -22.49 23.12 -10.26
C LEU A 217 -23.25 22.49 -11.43
N MET A 218 -23.48 21.17 -11.39
CA MET A 218 -24.09 20.44 -12.51
C MET A 218 -25.63 20.46 -12.49
N PHE A 219 -26.24 20.70 -11.33
CA PHE A 219 -27.71 20.70 -11.18
C PHE A 219 -28.22 22.09 -10.84
N PRO A 220 -28.64 22.89 -11.85
CA PRO A 220 -29.09 24.26 -11.67
C PRO A 220 -30.43 24.37 -10.88
N PHE A 221 -31.12 23.26 -10.67
CA PHE A 221 -32.35 23.24 -9.88
C PHE A 221 -31.99 23.00 -8.39
N PRO A 222 -32.21 24.00 -7.52
CA PRO A 222 -31.79 23.97 -6.12
C PRO A 222 -32.36 22.79 -5.33
N VAL A 223 -33.62 22.38 -5.66
CA VAL A 223 -34.26 21.25 -4.98
C VAL A 223 -33.58 19.93 -5.31
N THR A 224 -33.30 19.67 -6.59
CA THR A 224 -32.64 18.43 -7.03
C THR A 224 -31.21 18.36 -6.49
N ALA A 225 -30.45 19.46 -6.55
CA ALA A 225 -29.13 19.54 -6.00
C ALA A 225 -29.13 19.28 -4.49
N SER A 226 -30.10 19.85 -3.75
CA SER A 226 -30.23 19.63 -2.30
C SER A 226 -30.57 18.17 -1.97
N VAL A 227 -31.47 17.53 -2.68
CA VAL A 227 -31.83 16.12 -2.48
C VAL A 227 -30.61 15.23 -2.73
N LEU A 228 -29.88 15.43 -3.82
CA LEU A 228 -28.68 14.65 -4.13
C LEU A 228 -27.57 14.87 -3.09
N ALA A 229 -27.37 16.11 -2.64
CA ALA A 229 -26.40 16.42 -1.61
C ALA A 229 -26.74 15.76 -0.26
N ILE A 230 -28.03 15.75 0.12
CA ILE A 230 -28.51 15.06 1.34
C ILE A 230 -28.28 13.55 1.21
N LEU A 231 -28.69 12.94 0.09
CA LEU A 231 -28.48 11.50 -0.12
C LEU A 231 -27.01 11.13 -0.09
N PHE A 232 -26.15 11.91 -0.74
CA PHE A 232 -24.72 11.70 -0.72
C PHE A 232 -24.14 11.88 0.68
N GLY A 233 -24.59 12.90 1.41
CA GLY A 233 -24.19 13.13 2.80
C GLY A 233 -24.56 11.96 3.72
N LEU A 234 -25.76 11.39 3.56
CA LEU A 234 -26.18 10.21 4.31
C LEU A 234 -25.31 8.99 3.98
N VAL A 235 -25.02 8.74 2.70
CA VAL A 235 -24.12 7.67 2.27
C VAL A 235 -22.73 7.88 2.87
N TYR A 236 -22.20 9.09 2.83
CA TYR A 236 -20.94 9.45 3.46
C TYR A 236 -20.92 9.14 4.97
N ILE A 237 -21.96 9.58 5.71
CA ILE A 237 -22.05 9.34 7.17
C ILE A 237 -22.07 7.84 7.50
N LEU A 238 -22.70 7.03 6.64
CA LEU A 238 -22.85 5.59 6.86
C LEU A 238 -21.61 4.78 6.47
N LEU A 239 -20.88 5.21 5.43
CA LEU A 239 -19.81 4.42 4.83
C LEU A 239 -18.40 4.96 5.08
N ALA A 240 -18.26 6.25 5.40
CA ALA A 240 -16.94 6.84 5.60
C ALA A 240 -16.27 6.34 6.87
N ASP A 241 -15.05 5.88 6.75
CA ASP A 241 -14.17 5.67 7.89
C ASP A 241 -13.64 7.03 8.37
N LYS A 242 -14.20 7.52 9.47
CA LYS A 242 -13.84 8.84 10.04
C LYS A 242 -12.49 8.85 10.74
N SER A 243 -11.82 7.70 10.85
CA SER A 243 -10.55 7.60 11.57
C SER A 243 -9.42 8.38 10.88
N CYS A 244 -9.54 8.60 9.57
CA CYS A 244 -8.53 9.29 8.75
C CYS A 244 -8.90 10.73 8.38
N ALA A 245 -10.06 11.22 8.81
CA ALA A 245 -10.48 12.59 8.58
C ALA A 245 -9.93 13.47 9.71
N SER A 246 -8.76 14.06 9.50
CA SER A 246 -8.17 15.10 10.35
C SER A 246 -8.24 16.45 9.65
#